data_da32af6c4476367ce64c13edd0d24314
#
_entry.id   da32af6c4476367ce64c13edd0d24314
#
_cell.length_a   1.000
_cell.length_b   1.000
_cell.length_c   1.000
_cell.angle_alpha   90.00
_cell.angle_beta   90.00
_cell.angle_gamma   90.00
#
_symmetry.space_group_name_H-M   'P 1'
#
loop_
_entity.id
_entity.type
_entity.pdbx_description
1 polymer ?
#
loop_
_entity_poly.entity_id
_entity_poly.type
_entity_poly.pdbx_seq_one_letter_code
_entity_poly.pdbx_strand_id
1 'polypeptide(L)'
;NYYNGLFTIEDESDEFAEFLKNKNIELLKMILKSFARNISTEAKNTSMINDILASGERSTLDDETFLSYKKTLEDLFIIYDMPAWNLNLRTSVAVRSSPTHHFIDTSIATAALGIKPADLLNDLNSFGFFFEDMAVRDLSIYAESFHGELKHYRDSKGLEVDAILK
;
A
#
# COMPACT_ATOMS: atom_id res chain seq x y z
N ASN A 1 17.95 10.79 5.96
CA ASN A 1 17.21 9.65 5.40
C ASN A 1 15.77 10.11 5.18
N TYR A 2 15.32 10.14 3.90
CA TYR A 2 13.99 10.63 3.49
C TYR A 2 12.85 9.97 4.30
N TYR A 3 12.90 8.63 4.49
CA TYR A 3 11.90 7.89 5.28
C TYR A 3 11.77 8.40 6.72
N ASN A 4 12.87 8.70 7.40
CA ASN A 4 12.80 9.27 8.74
C ASN A 4 12.30 10.72 8.71
N GLY A 5 12.61 11.48 7.65
CA GLY A 5 12.12 12.83 7.42
C GLY A 5 10.60 12.90 7.26
N LEU A 6 9.96 11.87 6.67
CA LEU A 6 8.49 11.78 6.52
C LEU A 6 7.72 11.87 7.86
N PHE A 7 8.37 11.57 8.98
CA PHE A 7 7.73 11.57 10.30
C PHE A 7 8.37 12.57 11.28
N THR A 8 9.21 13.49 10.76
CA THR A 8 9.82 14.54 11.58
C THR A 8 9.03 15.83 11.35
N ILE A 9 8.38 16.33 12.40
CA ILE A 9 7.70 17.62 12.38
C ILE A 9 8.75 18.69 12.66
N GLU A 10 9.24 19.36 11.63
CA GLU A 10 10.23 20.45 11.77
C GLU A 10 9.57 21.83 11.92
N ASP A 11 8.31 22.00 11.48
CA ASP A 11 7.55 23.24 11.59
C ASP A 11 6.08 22.94 11.89
N GLU A 12 5.53 23.53 12.98
CA GLU A 12 4.10 23.36 13.35
C GLU A 12 3.12 24.04 12.37
N SER A 13 3.63 24.83 11.42
CA SER A 13 2.84 25.47 10.37
C SER A 13 2.64 24.60 9.13
N ASP A 14 3.26 23.42 9.07
CA ASP A 14 3.17 22.50 7.94
C ASP A 14 1.83 21.74 7.99
N GLU A 15 1.11 21.73 6.85
CA GLU A 15 -0.13 20.98 6.65
C GLU A 15 0.06 19.48 6.99
N PHE A 16 1.24 18.95 6.73
CA PHE A 16 1.65 17.60 7.12
C PHE A 16 1.70 17.40 8.64
N ALA A 17 2.16 18.42 9.39
CA ALA A 17 2.19 18.38 10.84
C ALA A 17 0.78 18.28 11.44
N GLU A 18 -0.22 18.90 10.81
CA GLU A 18 -1.61 18.85 11.25
C GLU A 18 -2.20 17.45 11.13
N PHE A 19 -1.93 16.73 10.03
CA PHE A 19 -2.33 15.32 9.86
C PHE A 19 -1.73 14.40 10.92
N LEU A 20 -0.52 14.68 11.36
CA LEU A 20 0.20 13.85 12.34
C LEU A 20 -0.07 14.23 13.80
N LYS A 21 -0.61 15.43 14.06
CA LYS A 21 -0.74 16.03 15.40
C LYS A 21 -1.45 15.14 16.44
N ASN A 22 -2.39 14.30 15.98
CA ASN A 22 -3.17 13.40 16.83
C ASN A 22 -2.86 11.92 16.57
N LYS A 23 -1.76 11.61 15.87
CA LYS A 23 -1.39 10.23 15.51
C LYS A 23 -0.17 9.75 16.29
N ASN A 24 -0.22 8.50 16.69
CA ASN A 24 0.96 7.83 17.23
C ASN A 24 1.89 7.46 16.08
N ILE A 25 3.04 8.12 15.98
CA ILE A 25 4.03 7.93 14.90
C ILE A 25 4.55 6.50 14.86
N GLU A 26 4.75 5.85 16.02
CA GLU A 26 5.21 4.45 16.04
C GLU A 26 4.16 3.50 15.45
N LEU A 27 2.88 3.71 15.79
CA LEU A 27 1.79 2.93 15.16
C LEU A 27 1.71 3.20 13.67
N LEU A 28 1.88 4.44 13.22
CA LEU A 28 1.89 4.79 11.80
C LEU A 28 3.01 4.05 11.05
N LYS A 29 4.21 3.99 11.64
CA LYS A 29 5.34 3.23 11.08
C LYS A 29 5.06 1.72 11.05
N MET A 30 4.43 1.15 12.09
CA MET A 30 4.05 -0.26 12.10
C MET A 30 3.05 -0.59 10.99
N ILE A 31 2.03 0.26 10.82
CA ILE A 31 1.04 0.11 9.75
C ILE A 31 1.70 0.24 8.38
N LEU A 32 2.54 1.25 8.17
CA LEU A 32 3.28 1.44 6.93
C LEU A 32 4.18 0.23 6.61
N LYS A 33 4.84 -0.33 7.62
CA LYS A 33 5.65 -1.55 7.48
C LYS A 33 4.80 -2.77 7.09
N SER A 34 3.58 -2.89 7.63
CA SER A 34 2.65 -3.95 7.23
C SER A 34 2.18 -3.78 5.78
N PHE A 35 1.88 -2.54 5.33
CA PHE A 35 1.62 -2.27 3.90
C PHE A 35 2.82 -2.65 3.02
N ALA A 36 4.04 -2.33 3.44
CA ALA A 36 5.25 -2.66 2.68
C ALA A 36 5.50 -4.18 2.56
N ARG A 37 5.11 -4.98 3.57
CA ARG A 37 5.13 -6.45 3.47
C ARG A 37 4.04 -7.03 2.56
N ASN A 38 2.96 -6.29 2.38
CA ASN A 38 1.82 -6.67 1.57
C ASN A 38 1.71 -5.82 0.27
N ILE A 39 2.84 -5.25 -0.16
CA ILE A 39 2.92 -4.46 -1.41
C ILE A 39 2.46 -5.28 -2.61
N SER A 40 1.70 -4.68 -3.51
CA SER A 40 1.13 -5.33 -4.71
C SER A 40 0.24 -6.55 -4.41
N THR A 41 -0.40 -6.60 -3.23
CA THR A 41 -1.29 -7.72 -2.86
C THR A 41 -2.70 -7.25 -2.50
N GLU A 42 -3.67 -8.18 -2.56
CA GLU A 42 -5.05 -8.01 -2.08
C GLU A 42 -5.18 -8.30 -0.57
N ALA A 43 -4.19 -7.99 0.25
CA ALA A 43 -4.21 -8.30 1.67
C ALA A 43 -5.39 -7.61 2.37
N LYS A 44 -6.12 -8.37 3.17
CA LYS A 44 -7.23 -7.82 3.97
C LYS A 44 -6.69 -7.03 5.16
N ASN A 45 -7.42 -5.98 5.57
CA ASN A 45 -7.08 -5.21 6.77
C ASN A 45 -6.86 -6.11 8.00
N THR A 46 -7.72 -7.12 8.19
CA THR A 46 -7.56 -8.10 9.28
C THR A 46 -6.24 -8.88 9.24
N SER A 47 -5.75 -9.21 8.04
CA SER A 47 -4.45 -9.89 7.87
C SER A 47 -3.30 -8.94 8.23
N MET A 48 -3.38 -7.68 7.82
CA MET A 48 -2.38 -6.65 8.16
C MET A 48 -2.38 -6.31 9.65
N ILE A 49 -3.55 -6.23 10.28
CA ILE A 49 -3.68 -6.06 11.74
C ILE A 49 -3.02 -7.23 12.47
N ASN A 50 -3.30 -8.47 12.04
CA ASN A 50 -2.70 -9.66 12.63
C ASN A 50 -1.17 -9.69 12.45
N ASP A 51 -0.65 -9.24 11.32
CA ASP A 51 0.80 -9.09 11.09
C ASP A 51 1.44 -8.11 12.09
N ILE A 52 0.78 -6.97 12.35
CA ILE A 52 1.24 -5.98 13.34
C ILE A 52 1.22 -6.57 14.75
N LEU A 53 0.13 -7.26 15.13
CA LEU A 53 0.01 -7.87 16.45
C LEU A 53 1.00 -9.01 16.66
N ALA A 54 1.29 -9.79 15.61
CA ALA A 54 2.25 -10.89 15.64
C ALA A 54 3.71 -10.41 15.82
N SER A 55 4.01 -9.15 15.49
CA SER A 55 5.34 -8.57 15.76
C SER A 55 5.65 -8.44 17.26
N GLY A 56 4.62 -8.48 18.12
CA GLY A 56 4.74 -8.33 19.56
C GLY A 56 4.99 -6.89 20.04
N GLU A 57 5.10 -5.94 19.12
CA GLU A 57 5.32 -4.52 19.45
C GLU A 57 4.04 -3.84 19.98
N ARG A 58 2.88 -4.47 19.74
CA ARG A 58 1.56 -4.00 20.20
C ARG A 58 0.67 -5.18 20.59
N SER A 59 -0.14 -5.00 21.64
CA SER A 59 -1.04 -6.05 22.16
C SER A 59 -2.45 -5.99 21.54
N THR A 60 -2.90 -4.81 21.08
CA THR A 60 -4.25 -4.60 20.53
C THR A 60 -4.23 -3.57 19.41
N LEU A 61 -5.00 -3.83 18.37
CA LEU A 61 -5.28 -2.87 17.30
C LEU A 61 -6.66 -3.22 16.72
N ASP A 62 -7.61 -2.30 16.83
CA ASP A 62 -8.95 -2.44 16.26
C ASP A 62 -9.02 -1.94 14.81
N ASP A 63 -10.04 -2.40 14.08
CA ASP A 63 -10.24 -2.06 12.67
C ASP A 63 -10.44 -0.56 12.43
N GLU A 64 -11.15 0.14 13.34
CA GLU A 64 -11.44 1.57 13.21
C GLU A 64 -10.14 2.38 13.31
N THR A 65 -9.32 2.07 14.30
CA THR A 65 -7.99 2.68 14.44
C THR A 65 -7.13 2.40 13.21
N PHE A 66 -7.05 1.13 12.76
CA PHE A 66 -6.28 0.78 11.55
C PHE A 66 -6.72 1.58 10.33
N LEU A 67 -8.04 1.63 10.05
CA LEU A 67 -8.60 2.38 8.92
C LEU A 67 -8.34 3.88 9.02
N SER A 68 -8.40 4.46 10.22
CA SER A 68 -8.06 5.86 10.43
C SER A 68 -6.61 6.18 10.09
N TYR A 69 -5.68 5.28 10.38
CA TYR A 69 -4.27 5.43 10.04
C TYR A 69 -4.01 5.14 8.55
N LYS A 70 -4.67 4.14 7.98
CA LYS A 70 -4.64 3.87 6.54
C LYS A 70 -5.05 5.12 5.77
N LYS A 71 -6.21 5.71 6.14
CA LYS A 71 -6.68 6.94 5.51
C LYS A 71 -5.67 8.08 5.63
N THR A 72 -5.00 8.22 6.77
CA THR A 72 -3.94 9.21 6.92
C THR A 72 -2.81 8.99 5.89
N LEU A 73 -2.38 7.74 5.68
CA LEU A 73 -1.34 7.42 4.69
C LEU A 73 -1.81 7.67 3.25
N GLU A 74 -3.09 7.44 2.96
CA GLU A 74 -3.72 7.75 1.66
C GLU A 74 -3.80 9.27 1.44
N ASP A 75 -4.27 10.03 2.42
CA ASP A 75 -4.40 11.50 2.36
C ASP A 75 -3.03 12.20 2.24
N LEU A 76 -1.98 11.57 2.75
CA LEU A 76 -0.58 12.00 2.61
C LEU A 76 0.08 11.51 1.31
N PHE A 77 -0.66 10.86 0.42
CA PHE A 77 -0.13 10.30 -0.83
C PHE A 77 1.08 9.37 -0.63
N ILE A 78 1.07 8.57 0.44
CA ILE A 78 2.12 7.59 0.70
C ILE A 78 1.75 6.24 0.11
N ILE A 79 0.48 5.83 0.29
CA ILE A 79 -0.10 4.60 -0.27
C ILE A 79 -1.36 4.91 -1.06
N TYR A 80 -1.77 3.98 -1.91
CA TYR A 80 -3.07 4.00 -2.57
C TYR A 80 -3.56 2.59 -2.85
N ASP A 81 -4.89 2.46 -3.05
CA ASP A 81 -5.52 1.22 -3.42
C ASP A 81 -5.86 1.24 -4.92
N MET A 82 -5.35 0.26 -5.69
CA MET A 82 -5.75 0.07 -7.08
C MET A 82 -6.97 -0.83 -7.14
N PRO A 83 -8.10 -0.37 -7.69
CA PRO A 83 -9.35 -1.12 -7.69
C PRO A 83 -9.31 -2.32 -8.63
N ALA A 84 -10.07 -3.36 -8.31
CA ALA A 84 -10.27 -4.49 -9.19
C ALA A 84 -11.13 -4.12 -10.40
N TRP A 85 -10.77 -4.65 -11.58
CA TRP A 85 -11.60 -4.54 -12.79
C TRP A 85 -12.72 -5.57 -12.77
N ASN A 86 -13.96 -5.11 -12.82
CA ASN A 86 -15.13 -5.97 -12.93
C ASN A 86 -15.71 -5.91 -14.36
N LEU A 87 -15.62 -7.02 -15.06
CA LEU A 87 -16.11 -7.16 -16.44
C LEU A 87 -17.63 -7.19 -16.57
N ASN A 88 -18.35 -7.51 -15.49
CA ASN A 88 -19.75 -7.89 -15.59
C ASN A 88 -20.67 -7.06 -14.71
N LEU A 89 -21.43 -6.19 -15.34
CA LEU A 89 -22.54 -5.47 -14.70
C LEU A 89 -23.65 -6.39 -14.16
N ARG A 90 -23.67 -7.68 -14.51
CA ARG A 90 -24.78 -8.61 -14.24
C ARG A 90 -24.37 -9.96 -13.64
N THR A 91 -23.10 -10.30 -13.52
CA THR A 91 -22.70 -11.57 -12.91
C THR A 91 -22.40 -11.41 -11.42
N SER A 92 -23.12 -12.24 -10.64
CA SER A 92 -22.83 -12.51 -9.23
C SER A 92 -21.57 -13.39 -9.03
N VAL A 93 -20.83 -13.72 -10.08
CA VAL A 93 -19.51 -14.36 -9.94
C VAL A 93 -18.65 -13.33 -9.25
N ALA A 94 -18.36 -13.60 -7.99
CA ALA A 94 -17.47 -12.80 -7.17
C ALA A 94 -16.09 -12.73 -7.85
N VAL A 95 -15.93 -11.78 -8.75
CA VAL A 95 -14.62 -11.22 -9.01
C VAL A 95 -14.15 -10.79 -7.64
N ARG A 96 -13.00 -11.26 -7.21
CA ARG A 96 -12.40 -10.79 -5.98
C ARG A 96 -12.26 -9.29 -6.14
N SER A 97 -13.07 -8.56 -5.40
CA SER A 97 -13.19 -7.11 -5.55
C SER A 97 -12.31 -6.35 -4.56
N SER A 98 -11.42 -7.05 -3.86
CA SER A 98 -10.44 -6.41 -2.99
C SER A 98 -9.46 -5.62 -3.84
N PRO A 99 -9.13 -4.39 -3.47
CA PRO A 99 -8.08 -3.65 -4.15
C PRO A 99 -6.71 -4.26 -3.87
N THR A 100 -5.74 -4.01 -4.74
CA THR A 100 -4.33 -4.22 -4.44
C THR A 100 -3.72 -2.97 -3.82
N HIS A 101 -2.80 -3.15 -2.88
CA HIS A 101 -2.17 -2.06 -2.14
C HIS A 101 -0.85 -1.66 -2.79
N HIS A 102 -0.69 -0.37 -3.05
CA HIS A 102 0.47 0.19 -3.74
C HIS A 102 1.04 1.40 -3.00
N PHE A 103 2.31 1.69 -3.28
CA PHE A 103 3.00 2.89 -2.81
C PHE A 103 3.11 3.91 -3.95
N ILE A 104 2.93 5.19 -3.64
CA ILE A 104 3.22 6.28 -4.59
C ILE A 104 4.71 6.32 -4.95
N ASP A 105 5.56 5.94 -4.01
CA ASP A 105 6.99 5.75 -4.21
C ASP A 105 7.44 4.44 -3.55
N THR A 106 7.76 3.44 -4.35
CA THR A 106 8.22 2.11 -3.92
C THR A 106 9.46 2.19 -2.99
N SER A 107 10.25 3.27 -3.07
CA SER A 107 11.39 3.48 -2.17
C SER A 107 10.98 3.67 -0.70
N ILE A 108 9.76 4.16 -0.45
CA ILE A 108 9.21 4.28 0.90
C ILE A 108 8.99 2.89 1.50
N ALA A 109 8.47 1.95 0.71
CA ALA A 109 8.25 0.57 1.15
C ALA A 109 9.58 -0.12 1.49
N THR A 110 10.61 0.01 0.64
CA THR A 110 11.94 -0.56 0.93
C THR A 110 12.55 0.04 2.19
N ALA A 111 12.39 1.35 2.38
CA ALA A 111 12.88 2.05 3.56
C ALA A 111 12.13 1.64 4.83
N ALA A 112 10.79 1.45 4.75
CA ALA A 112 9.96 0.98 5.86
C ALA A 112 10.38 -0.41 6.36
N LEU A 113 10.80 -1.29 5.45
CA LEU A 113 11.31 -2.62 5.76
C LEU A 113 12.79 -2.62 6.15
N GLY A 114 13.53 -1.54 5.88
CA GLY A 114 14.97 -1.47 6.09
C GLY A 114 15.79 -2.35 5.14
N ILE A 115 15.21 -2.73 4.00
CA ILE A 115 15.85 -3.58 3.00
C ILE A 115 16.73 -2.77 2.04
N LYS A 116 17.78 -3.41 1.55
CA LYS A 116 18.73 -2.83 0.60
C LYS A 116 18.55 -3.50 -0.78
N PRO A 117 19.02 -2.89 -1.88
CA PRO A 117 18.92 -3.49 -3.20
C PRO A 117 19.49 -4.91 -3.28
N ALA A 118 20.58 -5.19 -2.55
CA ALA A 118 21.18 -6.54 -2.51
C ALA A 118 20.24 -7.58 -1.86
N ASP A 119 19.42 -7.19 -0.90
CA ASP A 119 18.48 -8.09 -0.24
C ASP A 119 17.39 -8.52 -1.22
N LEU A 120 16.88 -7.59 -2.04
CA LEU A 120 15.91 -7.87 -3.10
C LEU A 120 16.47 -8.78 -4.19
N LEU A 121 17.74 -8.61 -4.57
CA LEU A 121 18.40 -9.47 -5.55
C LEU A 121 18.57 -10.92 -5.03
N ASN A 122 18.63 -11.11 -3.72
CA ASN A 122 18.72 -12.43 -3.09
C ASN A 122 17.34 -13.07 -2.86
N ASP A 123 16.25 -12.30 -2.96
CA ASP A 123 14.86 -12.78 -2.85
C ASP A 123 14.03 -12.27 -4.03
N LEU A 124 14.10 -13.01 -5.15
CA LEU A 124 13.40 -12.64 -6.38
C LEU A 124 11.87 -12.68 -6.26
N ASN A 125 11.32 -13.43 -5.31
CA ASN A 125 9.87 -13.40 -5.07
C ASN A 125 9.45 -12.03 -4.50
N SER A 126 10.12 -11.57 -3.45
CA SER A 126 9.88 -10.23 -2.92
C SER A 126 10.21 -9.16 -3.95
N PHE A 127 11.32 -9.31 -4.69
CA PHE A 127 11.68 -8.37 -5.77
C PHE A 127 10.55 -8.20 -6.78
N GLY A 128 9.85 -9.30 -7.16
CA GLY A 128 8.72 -9.25 -8.09
C GLY A 128 7.62 -8.28 -7.65
N PHE A 129 7.20 -8.32 -6.40
CA PHE A 129 6.17 -7.41 -5.86
C PHE A 129 6.61 -5.94 -5.86
N PHE A 130 7.86 -5.65 -5.51
CA PHE A 130 8.39 -4.28 -5.56
C PHE A 130 8.53 -3.78 -6.99
N PHE A 131 8.92 -4.66 -7.92
CA PHE A 131 9.00 -4.33 -9.34
C PHE A 131 7.61 -4.05 -9.93
N GLU A 132 6.61 -4.87 -9.58
CA GLU A 132 5.21 -4.67 -9.96
C GLU A 132 4.69 -3.32 -9.45
N ASP A 133 4.91 -2.98 -8.17
CA ASP A 133 4.51 -1.70 -7.60
C ASP A 133 5.11 -0.52 -8.36
N MET A 134 6.41 -0.58 -8.68
CA MET A 134 7.09 0.44 -9.46
C MET A 134 6.49 0.55 -10.88
N ALA A 135 6.22 -0.58 -11.53
CA ALA A 135 5.64 -0.61 -12.87
C ALA A 135 4.20 -0.07 -12.88
N VAL A 136 3.38 -0.46 -11.91
CA VAL A 136 1.99 0.03 -11.75
C VAL A 136 1.99 1.53 -11.49
N ARG A 137 2.86 2.04 -10.64
CA ARG A 137 3.03 3.49 -10.42
C ARG A 137 3.32 4.24 -11.71
N ASP A 138 4.30 3.78 -12.49
CA ASP A 138 4.68 4.45 -13.73
C ASP A 138 3.56 4.37 -14.77
N LEU A 139 2.87 3.24 -14.88
CA LEU A 139 1.69 3.07 -15.74
C LEU A 139 0.54 3.99 -15.31
N SER A 140 0.33 4.20 -14.00
CA SER A 140 -0.69 5.13 -13.50
C SER A 140 -0.42 6.55 -13.94
N ILE A 141 0.83 7.02 -13.86
CA ILE A 141 1.24 8.34 -14.32
C ILE A 141 1.01 8.50 -15.84
N TYR A 142 1.34 7.47 -16.62
CA TYR A 142 1.08 7.51 -18.06
C TYR A 142 -0.42 7.48 -18.37
N ALA A 143 -1.21 6.69 -17.64
CA ALA A 143 -2.65 6.60 -17.81
C ALA A 143 -3.35 7.96 -17.60
N GLU A 144 -2.92 8.73 -16.61
CA GLU A 144 -3.45 10.08 -16.35
C GLU A 144 -3.35 11.00 -17.56
N SER A 145 -2.31 10.86 -18.39
CA SER A 145 -2.11 11.70 -19.58
C SER A 145 -3.22 11.59 -20.62
N PHE A 146 -4.00 10.49 -20.59
CA PHE A 146 -5.18 10.28 -21.48
C PHE A 146 -6.47 10.06 -20.69
N HIS A 147 -6.52 10.49 -19.44
CA HIS A 147 -7.67 10.31 -18.55
C HIS A 147 -8.04 8.82 -18.33
N GLY A 148 -7.06 7.94 -18.44
CA GLY A 148 -7.23 6.52 -18.18
C GLY A 148 -7.10 6.20 -16.68
N GLU A 149 -7.63 5.05 -16.30
CA GLU A 149 -7.58 4.52 -14.92
C GLU A 149 -6.95 3.12 -14.95
N LEU A 150 -6.05 2.82 -14.02
CA LEU A 150 -5.53 1.47 -13.86
C LEU A 150 -6.40 0.66 -12.90
N LYS A 151 -6.53 -0.63 -13.23
CA LYS A 151 -7.22 -1.64 -12.44
C LYS A 151 -6.44 -2.94 -12.50
N HIS A 152 -6.60 -3.80 -11.50
CA HIS A 152 -6.12 -5.18 -11.57
C HIS A 152 -7.28 -6.14 -11.84
N TYR A 153 -6.96 -7.38 -12.24
CA TYR A 153 -7.94 -8.43 -12.40
C TYR A 153 -7.43 -9.72 -11.77
N ARG A 154 -8.30 -10.37 -10.98
CA ARG A 154 -8.07 -11.71 -10.48
C ARG A 154 -9.39 -12.46 -10.39
N ASP A 155 -9.42 -13.68 -10.92
CA ASP A 155 -10.60 -14.52 -10.85
C ASP A 155 -10.44 -15.72 -9.89
N SER A 156 -11.56 -16.41 -9.67
CA SER A 156 -11.59 -17.61 -8.82
C SER A 156 -10.87 -18.82 -9.43
N LYS A 157 -10.46 -18.76 -10.71
CA LYS A 157 -9.73 -19.80 -11.42
C LYS A 157 -8.22 -19.59 -11.41
N GLY A 158 -7.75 -18.46 -10.81
CA GLY A 158 -6.34 -18.12 -10.70
C GLY A 158 -5.78 -17.38 -11.91
N LEU A 159 -6.65 -16.88 -12.81
CA LEU A 159 -6.22 -15.94 -13.83
C LEU A 159 -5.99 -14.58 -13.18
N GLU A 160 -4.83 -13.98 -13.46
CA GLU A 160 -4.39 -12.71 -12.88
C GLU A 160 -3.84 -11.79 -13.97
N VAL A 161 -4.14 -10.51 -13.85
CA VAL A 161 -3.57 -9.43 -14.66
C VAL A 161 -3.29 -8.26 -13.73
N ASP A 162 -2.01 -7.92 -13.58
CA ASP A 162 -1.55 -6.95 -12.59
C ASP A 162 -1.98 -5.53 -12.92
N ALA A 163 -2.07 -5.17 -14.21
CA ALA A 163 -2.50 -3.84 -14.64
C ALA A 163 -3.36 -3.90 -15.92
N ILE A 164 -4.54 -3.29 -15.86
CA ILE A 164 -5.45 -3.09 -16.98
C ILE A 164 -5.73 -1.60 -17.08
N LEU A 165 -5.43 -1.03 -18.25
CA LEU A 165 -5.75 0.36 -18.56
C LEU A 165 -7.18 0.46 -19.12
N LYS A 166 -7.98 1.34 -18.55
CA LYS A 166 -9.37 1.62 -18.97
C LYS A 166 -9.54 3.10 -19.31
#